data_de3c802358bd991be51ea2f20aab5d72
#
_entry.id   de3c802358bd991be51ea2f20aab5d72
#
_cell.length_a   1.000
_cell.length_b   1.000
_cell.length_c   1.000
_cell.angle_alpha   90.00
_cell.angle_beta   90.00
_cell.angle_gamma   90.00
#
_symmetry.space_group_name_H-M   'P 1'
#
loop_
_entity.id
_entity.type
_entity.pdbx_description
1 polymer ?
#
loop_
_entity_poly.entity_id
_entity_poly.type
_entity_poly.pdbx_seq_one_letter_code
_entity_poly.pdbx_strand_id
1 'polypeptide(L)'
;PVPGIRLAAVSSGANGERDDFALVVFDQTAVVAGVYTQSAFAAPPVRVAKERERAARGWLANSGNANAATGEPGRKDAIELCQQAAAVLELESYSLQPFSTGVIGERLPMDKLVAAIPRLATSLKPDNWLKFASAIMTTDTVAKAVSEQVTIDGEAITVTGVAKGSGMIKPNMATMLGYIACNATVSVEVLRQLVVEVADASFNRITVDGETSTNDCFMLCASGASAMNPIVSTNDPRSLKLKHMLASVAKTLAQSIVRDGEGATKFVTVTVSGGASRAE
;
A
#
# COMPACT_ATOMS: atom_id res chain seq x y z
N PRO A 1 -9.85 -7.25 11.08
CA PRO A 1 -10.33 -7.36 9.69
C PRO A 1 -11.08 -6.11 9.26
N VAL A 2 -10.99 -5.77 7.96
CA VAL A 2 -11.80 -4.73 7.33
C VAL A 2 -12.84 -5.44 6.47
N PRO A 3 -14.15 -5.25 6.70
CA PRO A 3 -15.19 -5.83 5.87
C PRO A 3 -14.99 -5.45 4.38
N GLY A 4 -15.20 -6.43 3.49
CA GLY A 4 -14.99 -6.24 2.04
C GLY A 4 -13.54 -6.39 1.57
N ILE A 5 -12.60 -6.78 2.46
CA ILE A 5 -11.18 -6.97 2.15
C ILE A 5 -10.75 -8.39 2.53
N ARG A 6 -10.08 -9.09 1.61
CA ARG A 6 -9.43 -10.38 1.86
C ARG A 6 -7.98 -10.32 1.42
N LEU A 7 -7.10 -10.95 2.18
CA LEU A 7 -5.66 -10.91 1.96
C LEU A 7 -5.07 -12.32 1.98
N ALA A 8 -4.00 -12.50 1.22
CA ALA A 8 -3.20 -13.71 1.24
C ALA A 8 -1.72 -13.38 1.15
N ALA A 9 -0.88 -14.27 1.65
CA ALA A 9 0.54 -14.26 1.40
C ALA A 9 1.05 -15.70 1.40
N VAL A 10 2.02 -15.97 0.52
CA VAL A 10 2.67 -17.28 0.36
C VAL A 10 4.13 -17.08 -0.01
N SER A 11 4.96 -18.10 0.22
CA SER A 11 6.28 -18.16 -0.41
C SER A 11 6.12 -18.50 -1.89
N SER A 12 6.73 -17.69 -2.77
CA SER A 12 6.87 -18.04 -4.19
C SER A 12 8.03 -19.00 -4.45
N GLY A 13 8.91 -19.18 -3.46
CA GLY A 13 10.19 -19.87 -3.61
C GLY A 13 11.27 -19.01 -4.28
N ALA A 14 11.01 -17.74 -4.54
CA ALA A 14 12.00 -16.81 -5.06
C ALA A 14 12.96 -16.34 -3.95
N ASN A 15 12.46 -16.21 -2.72
CA ASN A 15 13.20 -15.73 -1.56
C ASN A 15 13.23 -16.81 -0.43
N GLY A 16 13.57 -18.05 -0.80
CA GLY A 16 13.57 -19.19 0.11
C GLY A 16 12.18 -19.61 0.55
N GLU A 17 12.03 -20.01 1.81
CA GLU A 17 10.75 -20.45 2.40
C GLU A 17 9.89 -19.30 2.94
N ARG A 18 10.42 -18.08 2.99
CA ARG A 18 9.72 -16.91 3.48
C ARG A 18 8.56 -16.56 2.56
N ASP A 19 7.43 -16.13 3.15
CA ASP A 19 6.35 -15.49 2.38
C ASP A 19 6.90 -14.21 1.73
N ASP A 20 6.82 -14.13 0.41
CA ASP A 20 7.38 -13.06 -0.42
C ASP A 20 6.44 -12.63 -1.54
N PHE A 21 5.26 -13.23 -1.60
CA PHE A 21 4.24 -12.94 -2.60
C PHE A 21 2.87 -12.79 -1.94
N ALA A 22 2.23 -11.65 -2.13
CA ALA A 22 1.06 -11.24 -1.38
C ALA A 22 -0.02 -10.65 -2.28
N LEU A 23 -1.28 -10.82 -1.87
CA LEU A 23 -2.46 -10.40 -2.60
C LEU A 23 -3.48 -9.78 -1.65
N VAL A 24 -4.07 -8.68 -2.07
CA VAL A 24 -5.29 -8.11 -1.47
C VAL A 24 -6.37 -8.08 -2.52
N VAL A 25 -7.58 -8.53 -2.19
CA VAL A 25 -8.75 -8.51 -3.08
C VAL A 25 -9.85 -7.70 -2.40
N PHE A 26 -10.51 -6.86 -3.18
CA PHE A 26 -11.58 -5.97 -2.75
C PHE A 26 -12.92 -6.43 -3.30
N ASP A 27 -13.99 -6.19 -2.54
CA ASP A 27 -15.36 -6.35 -3.04
C ASP A 27 -15.68 -5.31 -4.14
N GLN A 28 -16.75 -5.54 -4.90
CA GLN A 28 -17.09 -4.74 -6.09
C GLN A 28 -17.37 -3.26 -5.80
N THR A 29 -17.81 -2.94 -4.59
CA THR A 29 -18.12 -1.57 -4.15
C THR A 29 -16.88 -0.75 -3.79
N ALA A 30 -15.71 -1.38 -3.72
CA ALA A 30 -14.49 -0.72 -3.30
C ALA A 30 -14.02 0.36 -4.28
N VAL A 31 -13.56 1.46 -3.73
CA VAL A 31 -12.84 2.52 -4.43
C VAL A 31 -11.41 2.61 -3.92
N VAL A 32 -10.48 2.93 -4.82
CA VAL A 32 -9.05 2.99 -4.53
C VAL A 32 -8.49 4.33 -4.96
N ALA A 33 -7.56 4.85 -4.19
CA ALA A 33 -6.73 5.99 -4.55
C ALA A 33 -5.31 5.77 -4.06
N GLY A 34 -4.33 6.25 -4.80
CA GLY A 34 -2.92 6.10 -4.47
C GLY A 34 -2.11 7.35 -4.74
N VAL A 35 -1.01 7.45 -4.02
CA VAL A 35 0.08 8.36 -4.29
C VAL A 35 1.33 7.56 -4.55
N TYR A 36 2.11 7.98 -5.53
CA TYR A 36 3.18 7.20 -6.13
C TYR A 36 4.46 8.01 -6.18
N THR A 37 5.61 7.34 -6.23
CA THR A 37 6.91 7.99 -6.37
C THR A 37 6.92 9.03 -7.49
N GLN A 38 7.57 10.17 -7.22
CA GLN A 38 7.84 11.22 -8.19
C GLN A 38 9.20 11.05 -8.88
N SER A 39 9.90 9.95 -8.61
CA SER A 39 11.17 9.65 -9.27
C SER A 39 11.01 9.59 -10.80
N ALA A 40 11.89 10.26 -11.53
CA ALA A 40 11.95 10.15 -12.98
C ALA A 40 12.22 8.71 -13.45
N PHE A 41 12.81 7.89 -12.57
CA PHE A 41 13.06 6.47 -12.74
C PHE A 41 11.99 5.57 -12.07
N ALA A 42 10.75 6.04 -11.98
CA ALA A 42 9.66 5.23 -11.45
C ALA A 42 9.68 3.83 -12.08
N ALA A 43 9.69 2.80 -11.22
CA ALA A 43 9.77 1.41 -11.63
C ALA A 43 8.56 0.99 -12.48
N PRO A 44 8.70 0.02 -13.38
CA PRO A 44 7.60 -0.49 -14.21
C PRO A 44 6.33 -0.85 -13.43
N PRO A 45 6.36 -1.56 -12.28
CA PRO A 45 5.15 -1.86 -11.52
C PRO A 45 4.41 -0.60 -11.06
N VAL A 46 5.11 0.46 -10.66
CA VAL A 46 4.49 1.73 -10.25
C VAL A 46 3.70 2.37 -11.40
N ARG A 47 4.29 2.38 -12.60
CA ARG A 47 3.61 2.92 -13.80
C ARG A 47 2.35 2.14 -14.13
N VAL A 48 2.43 0.80 -14.12
CA VAL A 48 1.28 -0.09 -14.35
C VAL A 48 0.23 0.08 -13.25
N ALA A 49 0.62 0.18 -11.97
CA ALA A 49 -0.31 0.39 -10.87
C ALA A 49 -1.09 1.71 -11.04
N LYS A 50 -0.41 2.80 -11.42
CA LYS A 50 -1.03 4.11 -11.66
C LYS A 50 -2.02 4.08 -12.81
N GLU A 51 -1.69 3.40 -13.93
CA GLU A 51 -2.57 3.23 -15.09
C GLU A 51 -3.86 2.48 -14.72
N ARG A 52 -3.81 1.54 -13.77
CA ARG A 52 -4.91 0.64 -13.39
C ARG A 52 -5.74 1.10 -12.20
N GLU A 53 -5.40 2.21 -11.56
CA GLU A 53 -6.01 2.66 -10.29
C GLU A 53 -7.55 2.69 -10.33
N ARG A 54 -8.14 3.22 -11.40
CA ARG A 54 -9.60 3.36 -11.53
C ARG A 54 -10.36 2.03 -11.63
N ALA A 55 -9.68 1.00 -12.11
CA ALA A 55 -10.27 -0.33 -12.32
C ALA A 55 -9.85 -1.32 -11.23
N ALA A 56 -9.09 -0.89 -10.23
CA ALA A 56 -8.47 -1.78 -9.25
C ALA A 56 -9.50 -2.55 -8.44
N ARG A 57 -9.29 -3.87 -8.40
CA ARG A 57 -10.00 -4.86 -7.58
C ARG A 57 -9.07 -5.58 -6.62
N GLY A 58 -7.81 -5.26 -6.66
CA GLY A 58 -6.81 -5.83 -5.76
C GLY A 58 -5.41 -5.28 -5.98
N TRP A 59 -4.57 -5.59 -5.01
CA TRP A 59 -3.15 -5.28 -4.99
C TRP A 59 -2.36 -6.59 -4.99
N LEU A 60 -1.43 -6.74 -5.91
CA LEU A 60 -0.53 -7.87 -6.02
C LEU A 60 0.89 -7.39 -5.73
N ALA A 61 1.51 -7.89 -4.68
CA ALA A 61 2.82 -7.43 -4.22
C ALA A 61 3.82 -8.58 -4.15
N ASN A 62 5.07 -8.32 -4.57
CA ASN A 62 6.19 -9.21 -4.30
C ASN A 62 7.31 -8.49 -3.57
N SER A 63 8.04 -9.22 -2.73
CA SER A 63 9.28 -8.76 -2.09
C SER A 63 10.50 -9.58 -2.55
N GLY A 64 11.69 -9.02 -2.33
CA GLY A 64 12.97 -9.59 -2.75
C GLY A 64 13.47 -9.11 -4.11
N ASN A 65 12.58 -8.65 -4.98
CA ASN A 65 12.89 -8.09 -6.30
C ASN A 65 12.00 -6.86 -6.56
N ALA A 66 12.62 -5.74 -6.87
CA ALA A 66 11.93 -4.46 -7.07
C ALA A 66 11.35 -4.28 -8.47
N ASN A 67 11.76 -5.11 -9.43
CA ASN A 67 11.44 -4.90 -10.85
C ASN A 67 11.70 -3.44 -11.29
N ALA A 68 12.78 -2.86 -10.79
CA ALA A 68 13.21 -1.50 -11.06
C ALA A 68 14.42 -1.51 -12.00
N ALA A 69 14.56 -0.49 -12.86
CA ALA A 69 15.57 -0.38 -13.91
C ALA A 69 15.52 -1.54 -14.94
N THR A 70 14.36 -2.17 -15.11
CA THR A 70 14.14 -3.33 -16.00
C THR A 70 13.50 -2.96 -17.34
N GLY A 71 13.16 -1.68 -17.53
CA GLY A 71 12.62 -1.16 -18.78
C GLY A 71 11.30 -1.80 -19.23
N GLU A 72 11.08 -1.86 -20.54
CA GLU A 72 9.87 -2.45 -21.12
C GLU A 72 9.71 -3.96 -20.82
N PRO A 73 10.76 -4.79 -20.77
CA PRO A 73 10.63 -6.16 -20.33
C PRO A 73 10.04 -6.30 -18.93
N GLY A 74 10.49 -5.50 -17.95
CA GLY A 74 9.93 -5.52 -16.59
C GLY A 74 8.49 -5.01 -16.52
N ARG A 75 8.10 -4.10 -17.43
CA ARG A 75 6.70 -3.67 -17.56
C ARG A 75 5.81 -4.81 -18.06
N LYS A 76 6.27 -5.57 -19.05
CA LYS A 76 5.56 -6.76 -19.53
C LYS A 76 5.41 -7.82 -18.43
N ASP A 77 6.47 -8.07 -17.65
CA ASP A 77 6.41 -8.99 -16.51
C ASP A 77 5.34 -8.58 -15.50
N ALA A 78 5.30 -7.30 -15.11
CA ALA A 78 4.32 -6.78 -14.16
C ALA A 78 2.87 -6.91 -14.69
N ILE A 79 2.65 -6.66 -15.98
CA ILE A 79 1.35 -6.80 -16.63
C ILE A 79 0.94 -8.28 -16.67
N GLU A 80 1.83 -9.16 -17.14
CA GLU A 80 1.58 -10.60 -17.25
C GLU A 80 1.25 -11.23 -15.91
N LEU A 81 2.05 -10.93 -14.86
CA LEU A 81 1.81 -11.44 -13.52
C LEU A 81 0.41 -11.09 -13.00
N CYS A 82 0.00 -9.83 -13.20
CA CYS A 82 -1.35 -9.39 -12.83
C CYS A 82 -2.45 -10.07 -13.66
N GLN A 83 -2.22 -10.29 -14.96
CA GLN A 83 -3.18 -10.96 -15.83
C GLN A 83 -3.38 -12.42 -15.41
N GLN A 84 -2.30 -13.13 -15.12
CA GLN A 84 -2.34 -14.51 -14.64
C GLN A 84 -3.09 -14.62 -13.29
N ALA A 85 -2.80 -13.71 -12.37
CA ALA A 85 -3.50 -13.67 -11.07
C ALA A 85 -4.98 -13.29 -11.22
N ALA A 86 -5.31 -12.33 -12.07
CA ALA A 86 -6.69 -11.93 -12.35
C ALA A 86 -7.50 -13.08 -12.95
N ALA A 87 -6.93 -13.86 -13.88
CA ALA A 87 -7.57 -15.01 -14.49
C ALA A 87 -7.94 -16.09 -13.44
N VAL A 88 -7.04 -16.40 -12.49
CA VAL A 88 -7.32 -17.35 -11.41
C VAL A 88 -8.40 -16.85 -10.45
N LEU A 89 -8.53 -15.52 -10.30
CA LEU A 89 -9.51 -14.87 -9.43
C LEU A 89 -10.85 -14.57 -10.16
N GLU A 90 -10.95 -14.92 -11.44
CA GLU A 90 -12.10 -14.59 -12.30
C GLU A 90 -12.38 -13.08 -12.36
N LEU A 91 -11.30 -12.27 -12.37
CA LEU A 91 -11.34 -10.83 -12.48
C LEU A 91 -10.92 -10.35 -13.88
N GLU A 92 -11.29 -9.14 -14.23
CA GLU A 92 -10.80 -8.51 -15.47
C GLU A 92 -9.26 -8.38 -15.47
N SER A 93 -8.64 -8.60 -16.60
CA SER A 93 -7.18 -8.70 -16.75
C SER A 93 -6.39 -7.48 -16.29
N TYR A 94 -7.02 -6.32 -16.22
CA TYR A 94 -6.43 -5.04 -15.78
C TYR A 94 -6.85 -4.62 -14.36
N SER A 95 -7.57 -5.48 -13.62
CA SER A 95 -8.13 -5.15 -12.30
C SER A 95 -7.13 -5.25 -11.15
N LEU A 96 -5.95 -5.82 -11.36
CA LEU A 96 -4.93 -5.89 -10.31
C LEU A 96 -3.83 -4.86 -10.54
N GLN A 97 -3.42 -4.20 -9.45
CA GLN A 97 -2.29 -3.28 -9.43
C GLN A 97 -1.04 -4.02 -8.92
N PRO A 98 0.09 -4.01 -9.66
CA PRO A 98 1.33 -4.64 -9.23
C PRO A 98 2.16 -3.71 -8.34
N PHE A 99 2.79 -4.31 -7.33
CA PHE A 99 3.77 -3.65 -6.46
C PHE A 99 4.96 -4.58 -6.25
N SER A 100 6.17 -4.05 -6.28
CA SER A 100 7.39 -4.82 -6.11
C SER A 100 8.37 -4.07 -5.20
N THR A 101 9.16 -4.81 -4.44
CA THR A 101 10.19 -4.24 -3.57
C THR A 101 11.35 -5.22 -3.39
N GLY A 102 12.59 -4.72 -3.29
CA GLY A 102 13.80 -5.52 -3.11
C GLY A 102 14.93 -5.11 -4.06
N VAL A 103 15.63 -6.07 -4.63
CA VAL A 103 16.80 -5.84 -5.51
C VAL A 103 16.41 -5.10 -6.77
N ILE A 104 17.21 -4.10 -7.14
CA ILE A 104 17.08 -3.28 -8.36
C ILE A 104 17.95 -3.85 -9.47
N GLY A 105 17.50 -3.75 -10.71
CA GLY A 105 18.28 -4.18 -11.90
C GLY A 105 18.02 -5.61 -12.36
N GLU A 106 17.22 -6.37 -11.62
CA GLU A 106 16.86 -7.75 -11.95
C GLU A 106 15.39 -7.86 -12.38
N ARG A 107 15.12 -8.74 -13.34
CA ARG A 107 13.76 -9.05 -13.76
C ARG A 107 13.07 -9.95 -12.72
N LEU A 108 11.74 -9.89 -12.69
CA LEU A 108 10.93 -10.76 -11.83
C LEU A 108 11.19 -12.24 -12.14
N PRO A 109 11.28 -13.13 -11.13
CA PRO A 109 11.36 -14.57 -11.31
C PRO A 109 9.97 -15.14 -11.67
N MET A 110 9.53 -14.87 -12.91
CA MET A 110 8.15 -15.09 -13.37
C MET A 110 7.68 -16.52 -13.19
N ASP A 111 8.51 -17.50 -13.51
CA ASP A 111 8.14 -18.93 -13.37
C ASP A 111 7.70 -19.28 -11.94
N LYS A 112 8.43 -18.75 -10.93
CA LYS A 112 8.14 -18.99 -9.51
C LYS A 112 6.90 -18.25 -9.06
N LEU A 113 6.78 -16.97 -9.43
CA LEU A 113 5.64 -16.13 -9.05
C LEU A 113 4.34 -16.66 -9.67
N VAL A 114 4.34 -16.99 -10.97
CA VAL A 114 3.17 -17.54 -11.66
C VAL A 114 2.76 -18.88 -11.07
N ALA A 115 3.70 -19.79 -10.78
CA ALA A 115 3.42 -21.07 -10.15
C ALA A 115 2.81 -20.94 -8.73
N ALA A 116 3.04 -19.83 -8.04
CA ALA A 116 2.50 -19.59 -6.70
C ALA A 116 1.07 -18.99 -6.71
N ILE A 117 0.58 -18.45 -7.83
CA ILE A 117 -0.73 -17.78 -7.92
C ILE A 117 -1.89 -18.65 -7.43
N PRO A 118 -2.04 -19.93 -7.81
CA PRO A 118 -3.17 -20.74 -7.33
C PRO A 118 -3.20 -20.89 -5.81
N ARG A 119 -2.04 -21.07 -5.18
CA ARG A 119 -1.93 -21.15 -3.71
C ARG A 119 -2.25 -19.82 -3.07
N LEU A 120 -1.81 -18.71 -3.66
CA LEU A 120 -2.10 -17.37 -3.19
C LEU A 120 -3.61 -17.09 -3.21
N ALA A 121 -4.29 -17.41 -4.31
CA ALA A 121 -5.74 -17.23 -4.45
C ALA A 121 -6.56 -18.05 -3.45
N THR A 122 -6.18 -19.32 -3.21
CA THR A 122 -6.88 -20.20 -2.25
C THR A 122 -6.60 -19.86 -0.78
N SER A 123 -5.59 -19.03 -0.50
CA SER A 123 -5.19 -18.62 0.86
C SER A 123 -5.85 -17.31 1.33
N LEU A 124 -6.74 -16.71 0.54
CA LEU A 124 -7.40 -15.44 0.86
C LEU A 124 -8.27 -15.55 2.11
N LYS A 125 -7.99 -14.70 3.11
CA LYS A 125 -8.75 -14.58 4.39
C LYS A 125 -8.84 -13.12 4.83
N PRO A 126 -9.89 -12.73 5.58
CA PRO A 126 -10.08 -11.36 6.04
C PRO A 126 -9.11 -10.93 7.17
N ASP A 127 -8.47 -11.87 7.85
CA ASP A 127 -7.60 -11.64 9.01
C ASP A 127 -6.08 -11.74 8.71
N ASN A 128 -5.69 -11.94 7.45
CA ASN A 128 -4.29 -12.11 7.04
C ASN A 128 -3.48 -10.79 6.98
N TRP A 129 -3.88 -9.72 7.65
CA TRP A 129 -3.18 -8.43 7.62
C TRP A 129 -1.73 -8.52 8.06
N LEU A 130 -1.44 -9.22 9.16
CA LEU A 130 -0.07 -9.37 9.66
C LEU A 130 0.77 -10.24 8.72
N LYS A 131 0.15 -11.26 8.13
CA LYS A 131 0.80 -12.12 7.14
C LYS A 131 1.19 -11.34 5.89
N PHE A 132 0.28 -10.49 5.40
CA PHE A 132 0.55 -9.58 4.29
C PHE A 132 1.68 -8.59 4.65
N ALA A 133 1.64 -7.98 5.84
CA ALA A 133 2.69 -7.08 6.31
C ALA A 133 4.08 -7.75 6.34
N SER A 134 4.15 -9.01 6.79
CA SER A 134 5.39 -9.78 6.80
C SER A 134 5.91 -10.11 5.41
N ALA A 135 5.02 -10.41 4.47
CA ALA A 135 5.38 -10.83 3.12
C ALA A 135 5.98 -9.69 2.27
N ILE A 136 5.64 -8.43 2.55
CA ILE A 136 6.18 -7.28 1.84
C ILE A 136 7.49 -6.71 2.42
N MET A 137 7.97 -7.23 3.54
CA MET A 137 9.22 -6.81 4.17
C MET A 137 10.43 -7.13 3.29
N THR A 138 11.48 -6.33 3.41
CA THR A 138 12.81 -6.57 2.81
C THR A 138 13.88 -6.59 3.89
N THR A 139 14.43 -5.46 4.25
CA THR A 139 15.40 -5.26 5.34
C THR A 139 14.73 -4.92 6.68
N ASP A 140 13.41 -4.79 6.68
CA ASP A 140 12.62 -4.59 7.89
C ASP A 140 12.89 -5.69 8.92
N THR A 141 12.99 -5.32 10.20
CA THR A 141 13.18 -6.28 11.30
C THR A 141 11.87 -6.72 11.92
N VAL A 142 10.80 -5.91 11.75
CA VAL A 142 9.46 -6.17 12.28
C VAL A 142 8.38 -5.85 11.26
N ALA A 143 7.33 -6.68 11.23
CA ALA A 143 6.13 -6.39 10.44
C ALA A 143 5.34 -5.22 11.04
N LYS A 144 4.91 -4.29 10.21
CA LYS A 144 4.23 -3.06 10.64
C LYS A 144 2.76 -3.12 10.23
N ALA A 145 1.89 -3.26 11.22
CA ALA A 145 0.44 -3.31 11.03
C ALA A 145 -0.27 -2.55 12.16
N VAL A 146 -1.29 -1.77 11.82
CA VAL A 146 -2.08 -0.96 12.76
C VAL A 146 -3.55 -1.06 12.39
N SER A 147 -4.42 -1.17 13.39
CA SER A 147 -5.87 -1.19 13.20
C SER A 147 -6.55 -0.33 14.26
N GLU A 148 -7.44 0.55 13.82
CA GLU A 148 -8.24 1.43 14.66
C GLU A 148 -9.72 1.38 14.24
N GLN A 149 -10.62 1.80 15.14
CA GLN A 149 -12.05 1.92 14.85
C GLN A 149 -12.60 3.29 15.27
N VAL A 150 -13.56 3.78 14.50
CA VAL A 150 -14.33 4.98 14.82
C VAL A 150 -15.80 4.76 14.48
N THR A 151 -16.70 5.42 15.21
CA THR A 151 -18.11 5.43 14.85
C THR A 151 -18.41 6.62 13.94
N ILE A 152 -18.98 6.39 12.76
CA ILE A 152 -19.48 7.41 11.81
C ILE A 152 -20.91 7.03 11.44
N ASP A 153 -21.86 7.94 11.63
CA ASP A 153 -23.31 7.69 11.39
C ASP A 153 -23.87 6.48 12.16
N GLY A 154 -23.36 6.20 13.35
CA GLY A 154 -23.75 5.02 14.12
C GLY A 154 -23.07 3.72 13.69
N GLU A 155 -22.34 3.72 12.56
CA GLU A 155 -21.65 2.57 12.01
C GLU A 155 -20.19 2.48 12.51
N ALA A 156 -19.75 1.28 12.83
CA ALA A 156 -18.36 1.02 13.20
C ALA A 156 -17.48 0.98 11.95
N ILE A 157 -16.65 2.00 11.77
CA ILE A 157 -15.69 2.08 10.69
C ILE A 157 -14.34 1.60 11.19
N THR A 158 -13.87 0.49 10.63
CA THR A 158 -12.55 -0.08 10.89
C THR A 158 -11.57 0.43 9.84
N VAL A 159 -10.43 0.94 10.29
CA VAL A 159 -9.29 1.29 9.45
C VAL A 159 -8.14 0.40 9.82
N THR A 160 -7.61 -0.36 8.87
CA THR A 160 -6.43 -1.20 9.07
C THR A 160 -5.41 -0.88 8.00
N GLY A 161 -4.17 -0.74 8.42
CA GLY A 161 -3.06 -0.47 7.51
C GLY A 161 -1.83 -1.29 7.82
N VAL A 162 -1.03 -1.47 6.80
CA VAL A 162 0.31 -2.06 6.86
C VAL A 162 1.29 -1.21 6.08
N ALA A 163 2.54 -1.25 6.48
CA ALA A 163 3.63 -0.60 5.74
C ALA A 163 4.91 -1.41 5.84
N LYS A 164 5.78 -1.24 4.86
CA LYS A 164 7.16 -1.73 4.91
C LYS A 164 8.11 -0.58 4.60
N GLY A 165 9.30 -0.68 5.16
CA GLY A 165 10.41 0.23 4.94
C GLY A 165 11.33 0.27 6.17
N SER A 166 12.62 0.36 5.90
CA SER A 166 13.70 0.39 6.89
C SER A 166 14.91 1.17 6.37
N GLY A 167 15.23 1.09 5.08
CA GLY A 167 16.24 1.87 4.38
C GLY A 167 15.69 2.47 3.09
N MET A 168 16.42 3.42 2.49
CA MET A 168 16.03 4.21 1.34
C MET A 168 14.74 4.99 1.66
N ILE A 169 14.69 5.75 2.78
CA ILE A 169 13.50 6.42 3.30
C ILE A 169 13.67 7.95 3.28
N LYS A 170 13.13 8.58 2.27
CA LYS A 170 12.81 10.01 2.22
C LYS A 170 11.57 10.19 1.34
N PRO A 171 10.38 9.94 1.87
CA PRO A 171 9.17 10.09 1.10
C PRO A 171 8.92 11.59 0.83
N ASN A 172 9.17 12.03 -0.36
CA ASN A 172 8.48 13.15 -0.98
C ASN A 172 7.53 12.53 -1.99
N MET A 173 6.58 11.72 -1.48
CA MET A 173 5.85 10.70 -2.20
C MET A 173 6.77 9.61 -2.77
N ALA A 174 7.78 9.19 -1.98
CA ALA A 174 8.71 8.15 -2.36
C ALA A 174 9.41 7.53 -1.15
N THR A 175 9.46 6.24 -1.03
CA THR A 175 10.32 5.28 -0.31
C THR A 175 9.61 4.40 0.72
N MET A 176 8.46 3.84 0.37
CA MET A 176 7.83 2.79 1.18
C MET A 176 6.72 2.11 0.38
N LEU A 177 6.27 0.95 0.80
CA LEU A 177 4.97 0.44 0.41
C LEU A 177 4.04 0.56 1.61
N GLY A 178 2.96 1.32 1.46
CA GLY A 178 1.93 1.48 2.48
C GLY A 178 0.55 1.21 1.91
N TYR A 179 -0.23 0.44 2.65
CA TYR A 179 -1.57 0.04 2.27
C TYR A 179 -2.49 0.25 3.45
N ILE A 180 -3.52 1.06 3.29
CA ILE A 180 -4.56 1.27 4.30
C ILE A 180 -5.91 0.99 3.65
N ALA A 181 -6.75 0.24 4.35
CA ALA A 181 -8.13 0.05 3.92
C ALA A 181 -9.10 0.38 5.07
N CYS A 182 -10.30 0.81 4.69
CA CYS A 182 -11.43 1.00 5.60
C CYS A 182 -12.72 0.44 4.97
N ASN A 183 -13.73 0.20 5.80
CA ASN A 183 -15.05 -0.22 5.32
C ASN A 183 -16.01 0.95 5.06
N ALA A 184 -15.56 2.20 5.16
CA ALA A 184 -16.37 3.37 4.86
C ALA A 184 -16.85 3.39 3.40
N THR A 185 -18.00 4.01 3.16
CA THR A 185 -18.52 4.29 1.83
C THR A 185 -18.16 5.73 1.45
N VAL A 186 -17.26 5.87 0.46
CA VAL A 186 -16.65 7.16 0.07
C VAL A 186 -16.60 7.25 -1.44
N SER A 187 -16.81 8.46 -2.01
CA SER A 187 -16.57 8.65 -3.44
C SER A 187 -15.08 8.63 -3.78
N VAL A 188 -14.75 8.28 -5.01
CA VAL A 188 -13.35 8.22 -5.47
C VAL A 188 -12.67 9.59 -5.42
N GLU A 189 -13.41 10.67 -5.65
CA GLU A 189 -12.92 12.06 -5.60
C GLU A 189 -12.50 12.43 -4.16
N VAL A 190 -13.35 12.10 -3.18
CA VAL A 190 -13.03 12.31 -1.76
C VAL A 190 -11.83 11.45 -1.35
N LEU A 191 -11.78 10.18 -1.74
CA LEU A 191 -10.67 9.28 -1.39
C LEU A 191 -9.34 9.77 -1.98
N ARG A 192 -9.35 10.31 -3.22
CA ARG A 192 -8.17 10.91 -3.86
C ARG A 192 -7.64 12.12 -3.11
N GLN A 193 -8.51 12.95 -2.58
CA GLN A 193 -8.06 14.07 -1.76
C GLN A 193 -7.52 13.58 -0.42
N LEU A 194 -8.21 12.63 0.21
CA LEU A 194 -7.79 12.07 1.49
C LEU A 194 -6.41 11.39 1.41
N VAL A 195 -6.10 10.64 0.34
CA VAL A 195 -4.81 9.95 0.24
C VAL A 195 -3.63 10.92 0.21
N VAL A 196 -3.77 12.06 -0.49
CA VAL A 196 -2.75 13.11 -0.53
C VAL A 196 -2.59 13.76 0.85
N GLU A 197 -3.70 14.21 1.46
CA GLU A 197 -3.68 14.87 2.77
C GLU A 197 -3.12 13.96 3.88
N VAL A 198 -3.46 12.67 3.84
CA VAL A 198 -2.96 11.67 4.79
C VAL A 198 -1.47 11.41 4.58
N ALA A 199 -1.01 11.26 3.34
CA ALA A 199 0.41 11.11 3.02
C ALA A 199 1.23 12.30 3.51
N ASP A 200 0.75 13.54 3.27
CA ASP A 200 1.41 14.77 3.70
C ASP A 200 1.42 14.95 5.22
N ALA A 201 0.48 14.35 5.92
CA ALA A 201 0.41 14.39 7.37
C ALA A 201 1.25 13.29 8.06
N SER A 202 1.74 12.30 7.31
CA SER A 202 2.39 11.09 7.84
C SER A 202 3.68 10.73 7.10
N PHE A 203 3.59 9.93 6.05
CA PHE A 203 4.73 9.37 5.34
C PHE A 203 5.64 10.45 4.71
N ASN A 204 5.10 11.56 4.21
CA ASN A 204 5.90 12.66 3.65
C ASN A 204 6.67 13.47 4.71
N ARG A 205 6.60 13.08 5.99
CA ARG A 205 7.28 13.75 7.11
C ARG A 205 8.37 12.92 7.76
N ILE A 206 8.69 11.76 7.21
CA ILE A 206 9.73 10.91 7.76
C ILE A 206 10.94 10.84 6.82
N THR A 207 12.10 10.53 7.39
CA THR A 207 13.28 10.12 6.65
C THR A 207 14.14 9.22 7.53
N VAL A 208 14.90 8.32 6.93
CA VAL A 208 15.93 7.50 7.59
C VAL A 208 17.32 7.91 7.08
N ASP A 209 17.52 7.89 5.78
CA ASP A 209 18.84 8.06 5.13
C ASP A 209 18.85 9.17 4.06
N GLY A 210 17.72 9.83 3.84
CA GLY A 210 17.60 10.90 2.85
C GLY A 210 17.46 10.43 1.41
N GLU A 211 17.33 9.14 1.15
CA GLU A 211 17.22 8.56 -0.19
C GLU A 211 15.77 8.33 -0.63
N THR A 212 15.48 8.57 -1.91
CA THR A 212 14.15 8.37 -2.53
C THR A 212 14.17 7.14 -3.43
N SER A 213 13.18 6.26 -3.30
CA SER A 213 13.07 5.03 -4.07
C SER A 213 12.33 5.20 -5.40
N THR A 214 12.48 4.21 -6.25
CA THR A 214 11.79 4.09 -7.55
C THR A 214 10.43 3.40 -7.45
N ASN A 215 10.09 2.80 -6.30
CA ASN A 215 8.96 1.87 -6.16
C ASN A 215 7.86 2.32 -5.19
N ASP A 216 8.00 3.49 -4.59
CA ASP A 216 7.14 3.89 -3.50
C ASP A 216 5.71 4.13 -3.90
N CYS A 217 4.81 3.60 -3.08
CA CYS A 217 3.39 3.75 -3.23
C CYS A 217 2.71 3.79 -1.85
N PHE A 218 1.79 4.72 -1.68
CA PHE A 218 0.85 4.71 -0.57
C PHE A 218 -0.57 4.62 -1.13
N MET A 219 -1.27 3.55 -0.78
CA MET A 219 -2.57 3.20 -1.31
C MET A 219 -3.64 3.27 -0.23
N LEU A 220 -4.76 3.90 -0.54
CA LEU A 220 -5.99 3.83 0.26
C LEU A 220 -7.07 3.06 -0.50
N CYS A 221 -7.79 2.20 0.24
CA CYS A 221 -8.99 1.52 -0.23
C CYS A 221 -10.16 1.81 0.74
N ALA A 222 -11.29 2.23 0.21
CA ALA A 222 -12.55 2.26 0.94
C ALA A 222 -13.46 1.18 0.33
N SER A 223 -13.74 0.11 1.10
CA SER A 223 -14.46 -1.06 0.56
C SER A 223 -15.95 -0.80 0.34
N GLY A 224 -16.52 0.21 1.00
CA GLY A 224 -17.95 0.51 0.91
C GLY A 224 -18.84 -0.53 1.60
N ALA A 225 -18.28 -1.37 2.47
CA ALA A 225 -19.00 -2.46 3.13
C ALA A 225 -19.79 -2.03 4.38
N SER A 226 -19.70 -0.77 4.81
CA SER A 226 -20.53 -0.22 5.90
C SER A 226 -21.89 0.24 5.37
N ALA A 227 -22.88 0.24 6.25
CA ALA A 227 -24.23 0.76 5.94
C ALA A 227 -24.33 2.29 6.03
N MET A 228 -23.24 2.99 6.29
CA MET A 228 -23.23 4.45 6.36
C MET A 228 -23.60 5.09 5.01
N ASN A 229 -24.21 6.27 5.05
CA ASN A 229 -24.43 7.05 3.84
C ASN A 229 -23.10 7.44 3.18
N PRO A 230 -23.00 7.43 1.84
CA PRO A 230 -21.77 7.78 1.14
C PRO A 230 -21.26 9.17 1.48
N ILE A 231 -19.95 9.29 1.72
CA ILE A 231 -19.26 10.58 1.82
C ILE A 231 -18.87 11.00 0.39
N VAL A 232 -19.53 12.04 -0.12
CA VAL A 232 -19.35 12.51 -1.51
C VAL A 232 -18.71 13.89 -1.60
N SER A 233 -18.39 14.52 -0.46
CA SER A 233 -17.74 15.83 -0.38
C SER A 233 -16.73 15.86 0.76
N THR A 234 -15.60 16.51 0.53
CA THR A 234 -14.58 16.74 1.58
C THR A 234 -15.02 17.76 2.63
N ASN A 235 -16.04 18.58 2.34
CA ASN A 235 -16.66 19.48 3.29
C ASN A 235 -17.65 18.77 4.23
N ASP A 236 -17.96 17.51 4.02
CA ASP A 236 -18.77 16.71 4.92
C ASP A 236 -18.02 16.51 6.26
N PRO A 237 -18.63 16.82 7.42
CA PRO A 237 -17.99 16.63 8.72
C PRO A 237 -17.51 15.19 8.96
N ARG A 238 -18.17 14.20 8.35
CA ARG A 238 -17.78 12.79 8.40
C ARG A 238 -16.46 12.54 7.68
N SER A 239 -16.19 13.27 6.58
CA SER A 239 -14.90 13.23 5.88
C SER A 239 -13.74 13.63 6.78
N LEU A 240 -13.92 14.67 7.60
CA LEU A 240 -12.90 15.10 8.56
C LEU A 240 -12.62 14.02 9.62
N LYS A 241 -13.67 13.37 10.12
CA LYS A 241 -13.55 12.29 11.11
C LYS A 241 -12.82 11.08 10.54
N LEU A 242 -13.17 10.68 9.32
CA LEU A 242 -12.47 9.61 8.59
C LEU A 242 -11.01 9.98 8.33
N LYS A 243 -10.73 11.20 7.88
CA LYS A 243 -9.37 11.71 7.65
C LYS A 243 -8.50 11.62 8.91
N HIS A 244 -9.01 12.04 10.06
CA HIS A 244 -8.26 11.99 11.31
C HIS A 244 -7.85 10.56 11.66
N MET A 245 -8.73 9.58 11.45
CA MET A 245 -8.41 8.19 11.71
C MET A 245 -7.42 7.62 10.70
N LEU A 246 -7.63 7.86 9.40
CA LEU A 246 -6.67 7.46 8.37
C LEU A 246 -5.28 8.04 8.65
N ALA A 247 -5.22 9.31 9.05
CA ALA A 247 -3.96 9.99 9.40
C ALA A 247 -3.33 9.43 10.70
N SER A 248 -4.12 9.01 11.69
CA SER A 248 -3.64 8.35 12.91
C SER A 248 -2.94 7.04 12.57
N VAL A 249 -3.61 6.17 11.83
CA VAL A 249 -3.06 4.88 11.37
C VAL A 249 -1.80 5.10 10.53
N ALA A 250 -1.86 6.00 9.54
CA ALA A 250 -0.72 6.30 8.66
C ALA A 250 0.49 6.89 9.43
N LYS A 251 0.25 7.76 10.41
CA LYS A 251 1.29 8.34 11.27
C LYS A 251 1.98 7.26 12.11
N THR A 252 1.20 6.37 12.70
CA THR A 252 1.74 5.25 13.49
C THR A 252 2.61 4.34 12.63
N LEU A 253 2.16 4.00 11.43
CA LEU A 253 2.94 3.23 10.45
C LEU A 253 4.23 3.96 10.03
N ALA A 254 4.14 5.24 9.71
CA ALA A 254 5.28 6.07 9.33
C ALA A 254 6.34 6.13 10.46
N GLN A 255 5.91 6.33 11.70
CA GLN A 255 6.81 6.29 12.86
C GLN A 255 7.43 4.92 13.09
N SER A 256 6.68 3.83 12.82
CA SER A 256 7.20 2.46 12.92
C SER A 256 8.30 2.20 11.90
N ILE A 257 8.21 2.77 10.69
CA ILE A 257 9.28 2.71 9.68
C ILE A 257 10.56 3.37 10.23
N VAL A 258 10.47 4.59 10.77
CA VAL A 258 11.64 5.31 11.30
C VAL A 258 12.26 4.58 12.50
N ARG A 259 11.44 3.98 13.37
CA ARG A 259 11.90 3.20 14.53
C ARG A 259 12.65 1.93 14.14
N ASP A 260 12.31 1.36 12.99
CA ASP A 260 12.92 0.18 12.39
C ASP A 260 13.97 0.54 11.33
N GLY A 261 14.40 1.81 11.28
CA GLY A 261 15.37 2.30 10.30
C GLY A 261 16.72 1.58 10.37
N GLU A 262 17.29 1.24 9.22
CA GLU A 262 18.58 0.58 9.11
C GLU A 262 19.67 1.35 9.87
N GLY A 263 20.33 0.68 10.82
CA GLY A 263 21.39 1.28 11.66
C GLY A 263 20.89 2.35 12.65
N ALA A 264 19.59 2.62 12.73
CA ALA A 264 19.05 3.63 13.63
C ALA A 264 19.12 3.19 15.09
N THR A 265 19.69 4.05 15.93
CA THR A 265 19.76 3.86 17.39
C THR A 265 18.86 4.83 18.15
N LYS A 266 18.31 5.82 17.46
CA LYS A 266 17.48 6.88 18.05
C LYS A 266 16.33 7.24 17.12
N PHE A 267 15.20 7.60 17.73
CA PHE A 267 14.06 8.22 17.05
C PHE A 267 14.08 9.72 17.38
N VAL A 268 14.23 10.56 16.37
CA VAL A 268 14.30 12.01 16.52
C VAL A 268 13.04 12.66 15.95
N THR A 269 12.44 13.57 16.72
CA THR A 269 11.35 14.41 16.24
C THR A 269 11.86 15.84 16.11
N VAL A 270 11.73 16.41 14.91
CA VAL A 270 12.01 17.81 14.63
C VAL A 270 10.70 18.58 14.54
N THR A 271 10.57 19.63 15.34
CA THR A 271 9.42 20.53 15.32
C THR A 271 9.88 21.92 14.91
N VAL A 272 9.28 22.47 13.86
CA VAL A 272 9.49 23.85 13.43
C VAL A 272 8.25 24.66 13.79
N SER A 273 8.45 25.82 14.42
CA SER A 273 7.37 26.72 14.82
C SER A 273 7.71 28.15 14.41
N GLY A 274 6.70 29.02 14.30
CA GLY A 274 6.87 30.43 13.95
C GLY A 274 6.98 30.75 12.45
N GLY A 275 6.79 29.77 11.57
CA GLY A 275 6.65 30.01 10.13
C GLY A 275 5.36 30.77 9.80
N ALA A 276 5.35 31.62 8.78
CA ALA A 276 4.18 32.36 8.34
C ALA A 276 3.11 31.44 7.69
N SER A 277 3.52 30.27 7.19
CA SER A 277 2.65 29.25 6.63
C SER A 277 3.19 27.84 6.90
N ARG A 278 2.37 26.83 6.61
CA ARG A 278 2.79 25.43 6.70
C ARG A 278 3.80 25.04 5.61
N ALA A 279 3.94 25.83 4.56
CA ALA A 279 4.86 25.59 3.45
C ALA A 279 6.28 26.14 3.71
N GLU A 280 6.46 27.00 4.71
CA GLU A 280 7.75 27.47 5.21
C GLU A 280 8.35 26.46 6.21
#